data_b8a2393124c39a87d6263dcb97c50d22
#
_entry.id   b8a2393124c39a87d6263dcb97c50d22
#
_cell.length_a   1.000
_cell.length_b   1.000
_cell.length_c   1.000
_cell.angle_alpha   90.00
_cell.angle_beta   90.00
_cell.angle_gamma   90.00
#
_symmetry.space_group_name_H-M   'P 1'
#
loop_
_entity.id
_entity.type
_entity.pdbx_description
1 polymer ?
#
loop_
_entity_poly.entity_id
_entity_poly.type
_entity_poly.pdbx_seq_one_letter_code
_entity_poly.pdbx_strand_id
1 'polypeptide(L)'
;MQTSSKTGNEHEKAQQQRDVEEQETRRDDVSLGPGEILQLEHTDAVLDAKMHLVNNAIDQIGFTSYHWQLFVLNGFGYAVDSLILLIQSIVAAQAALEFHPGYPNGLTIAAYVGMLVGALFWGMTADIVGRKIAFNVSLVVCSVFAIGAGASPRWEVLGLFICLSSFGAGGNLVLDTAVFLEFLPSKRQNMLTLMAAWWGIGQLIAGFLAWGFLPNFSCQDPAFFPDAAPCTKANNQGWRYVWYTSGSLVFVMSILRITVIQLKETPKFLVGEGRDAECVETLQFIADKYKRQCSLTLEKMQACGTTDTRALQGKSKWGLGSVWAHCKGLYSTRRMGISTTLIWLSWTLIGLAYPLFNVFLPAYLSSRGAAFGQPSQYMTWRNYTLANFSGIWGPVLAGWMCGTRLGRKYTMAMGALVTMVFFFAYTQVRTADQNVAFTCVINFCLNIYYGTLYAYTPEVLPSAHRGTGNGIAIGWNRIMGIVSAVIATVADTGTAVPIYICAALYVLMAGIAVVFPFEPYGRRSS
;
A
#
# COMPACT_ATOMS: atom_id res chain seq x y z
N MET A 1 -4.44 77.83 -4.94
CA MET A 1 -4.72 76.66 -4.08
C MET A 1 -5.04 75.44 -4.93
N GLN A 2 -4.14 74.96 -5.79
CA GLN A 2 -4.37 73.75 -6.63
C GLN A 2 -3.10 72.94 -6.91
N THR A 3 -2.03 73.11 -6.14
CA THR A 3 -0.74 72.42 -6.40
C THR A 3 -0.38 71.38 -5.32
N SER A 4 -1.18 71.26 -4.22
CA SER A 4 -0.87 70.33 -3.10
C SER A 4 -1.55 68.95 -3.17
N SER A 5 -2.47 68.72 -4.12
CA SER A 5 -3.23 67.46 -4.22
C SER A 5 -2.59 66.45 -5.22
N LYS A 6 -1.70 66.86 -6.10
CA LYS A 6 -1.06 65.96 -7.07
C LYS A 6 0.16 65.19 -6.52
N THR A 7 0.89 65.80 -5.59
CA THR A 7 2.10 65.17 -4.99
C THR A 7 1.78 64.03 -4.00
N GLY A 8 0.63 64.07 -3.30
CA GLY A 8 0.20 62.98 -2.42
C GLY A 8 -0.15 61.69 -3.18
N ASN A 9 -0.77 61.82 -4.33
CA ASN A 9 -1.23 60.68 -5.10
C ASN A 9 -0.08 59.98 -5.91
N GLU A 10 1.00 60.70 -6.19
CA GLU A 10 2.20 60.12 -6.79
C GLU A 10 3.08 59.40 -5.77
N HIS A 11 3.15 59.89 -4.55
CA HIS A 11 3.84 59.21 -3.45
C HIS A 11 3.14 57.89 -3.02
N GLU A 12 1.82 57.90 -2.97
CA GLU A 12 1.04 56.72 -2.63
C GLU A 12 1.11 55.63 -3.71
N LYS A 13 1.10 56.03 -5.00
CA LYS A 13 1.33 55.09 -6.12
C LYS A 13 2.75 54.56 -6.18
N ALA A 14 3.76 55.37 -5.86
CA ALA A 14 5.15 54.94 -5.81
C ALA A 14 5.41 53.99 -4.61
N GLN A 15 4.67 54.15 -3.52
CA GLN A 15 4.74 53.27 -2.36
C GLN A 15 4.04 51.96 -2.66
N GLN A 16 2.87 51.95 -3.28
CA GLN A 16 2.18 50.73 -3.74
C GLN A 16 3.01 49.97 -4.81
N GLN A 17 3.69 50.65 -5.69
CA GLN A 17 4.59 50.01 -6.66
C GLN A 17 5.81 49.38 -6.00
N ARG A 18 6.41 50.01 -4.98
CA ARG A 18 7.51 49.41 -4.20
C ARG A 18 7.05 48.21 -3.36
N ASP A 19 5.86 48.28 -2.78
CA ASP A 19 5.30 47.16 -2.00
C ASP A 19 4.98 45.97 -2.92
N VAL A 20 4.56 46.20 -4.16
CA VAL A 20 4.36 45.16 -5.18
C VAL A 20 5.69 44.61 -5.68
N GLU A 21 6.71 45.45 -5.93
CA GLU A 21 8.06 44.97 -6.30
C GLU A 21 8.77 44.25 -5.14
N GLU A 22 8.58 44.68 -3.88
CA GLU A 22 9.08 43.93 -2.71
C GLU A 22 8.33 42.63 -2.52
N GLN A 23 7.03 42.56 -2.84
CA GLN A 23 6.29 41.28 -2.81
C GLN A 23 6.68 40.37 -3.98
N GLU A 24 6.97 40.90 -5.15
CA GLU A 24 7.50 40.11 -6.28
C GLU A 24 8.94 39.66 -6.03
N THR A 25 9.84 40.49 -5.48
CA THR A 25 11.20 40.09 -5.08
C THR A 25 11.19 39.09 -3.93
N ARG A 26 10.26 39.19 -2.97
CA ARG A 26 10.07 38.15 -1.95
C ARG A 26 9.48 36.85 -2.51
N ARG A 27 8.71 36.91 -3.62
CA ARG A 27 8.26 35.72 -4.36
C ARG A 27 9.40 35.03 -5.10
N ASP A 28 10.33 35.81 -5.65
CA ASP A 28 11.48 35.28 -6.39
C ASP A 28 12.57 34.68 -5.47
N ASP A 29 12.69 35.16 -4.20
CA ASP A 29 13.57 34.57 -3.18
C ASP A 29 13.05 33.29 -2.55
N VAL A 30 11.76 32.93 -2.75
CA VAL A 30 11.24 31.57 -2.56
C VAL A 30 11.51 30.78 -3.85
N SER A 31 12.77 30.77 -4.29
CA SER A 31 13.21 29.96 -5.41
C SER A 31 12.95 28.50 -5.08
N LEU A 32 12.03 27.90 -5.83
CA LEU A 32 11.80 26.47 -5.92
C LEU A 32 13.16 25.77 -5.98
N GLY A 33 13.53 25.07 -4.89
CA GLY A 33 14.81 24.38 -4.85
C GLY A 33 14.92 23.42 -6.03
N PRO A 34 16.09 23.34 -6.71
CA PRO A 34 16.28 22.45 -7.86
C PRO A 34 16.23 20.98 -7.41
N GLY A 35 15.04 20.45 -7.14
CA GLY A 35 14.89 19.11 -6.58
C GLY A 35 13.48 18.57 -6.49
N GLU A 36 12.44 19.33 -6.89
CA GLU A 36 11.08 18.80 -6.87
C GLU A 36 10.75 17.93 -8.08
N ILE A 37 10.03 16.84 -7.83
CA ILE A 37 9.62 15.89 -8.87
C ILE A 37 8.63 16.55 -9.84
N LEU A 38 7.82 17.49 -9.34
CA LEU A 38 6.77 18.18 -10.07
C LEU A 38 6.94 19.69 -9.89
N GLN A 39 7.28 20.37 -10.98
CA GLN A 39 7.05 21.81 -11.12
C GLN A 39 5.58 22.00 -11.47
N LEU A 40 4.68 21.88 -10.49
CA LEU A 40 3.27 22.16 -10.68
C LEU A 40 3.04 23.64 -10.41
N GLU A 41 2.38 24.32 -11.33
CA GLU A 41 1.69 25.57 -11.05
C GLU A 41 0.55 25.23 -10.07
N HIS A 42 0.78 25.45 -8.78
CA HIS A 42 -0.20 25.18 -7.75
C HIS A 42 -1.34 26.21 -7.80
N THR A 43 -2.54 25.72 -7.63
CA THR A 43 -3.76 26.55 -7.57
C THR A 43 -3.78 27.46 -6.32
N ASP A 44 -2.92 27.19 -5.33
CA ASP A 44 -2.78 27.96 -4.08
C ASP A 44 -1.30 28.11 -3.68
N ALA A 45 -0.71 29.24 -4.06
CA ALA A 45 0.68 29.59 -3.75
C ALA A 45 0.98 29.63 -2.23
N VAL A 46 -0.03 29.95 -1.40
CA VAL A 46 0.10 29.99 0.06
C VAL A 46 0.27 28.59 0.63
N LEU A 47 -0.54 27.64 0.16
CA LEU A 47 -0.45 26.24 0.60
C LEU A 47 0.90 25.65 0.23
N ASP A 48 1.40 25.95 -0.97
CA ASP A 48 2.69 25.49 -1.46
C ASP A 48 3.85 26.02 -0.61
N ALA A 49 3.88 27.32 -0.36
CA ALA A 49 4.88 27.93 0.51
C ALA A 49 4.89 27.30 1.92
N LYS A 50 3.72 27.03 2.51
CA LYS A 50 3.61 26.35 3.80
C LYS A 50 4.13 24.90 3.74
N MET A 51 3.81 24.16 2.67
CA MET A 51 4.32 22.81 2.46
C MET A 51 5.84 22.76 2.33
N HIS A 52 6.44 23.75 1.67
CA HIS A 52 7.90 23.89 1.62
C HIS A 52 8.52 24.12 2.99
N LEU A 53 7.92 24.97 3.84
CA LEU A 53 8.39 25.19 5.21
C LEU A 53 8.34 23.90 6.04
N VAL A 54 7.25 23.14 5.92
CA VAL A 54 7.08 21.85 6.61
C VAL A 54 8.11 20.83 6.12
N ASN A 55 8.29 20.68 4.81
CA ASN A 55 9.29 19.77 4.24
C ASN A 55 10.73 20.13 4.70
N ASN A 56 11.07 21.44 4.74
CA ASN A 56 12.36 21.89 5.25
C ASN A 56 12.53 21.57 6.73
N ALA A 57 11.49 21.73 7.55
CA ALA A 57 11.52 21.39 8.97
C ALA A 57 11.72 19.88 9.18
N ILE A 58 11.03 19.03 8.42
CA ILE A 58 11.20 17.57 8.45
C ILE A 58 12.64 17.20 8.07
N ASP A 59 13.20 17.82 7.02
CA ASP A 59 14.59 17.58 6.59
C ASP A 59 15.62 18.06 7.63
N GLN A 60 15.34 19.15 8.38
CA GLN A 60 16.17 19.63 9.49
C GLN A 60 16.17 18.66 10.68
N ILE A 61 15.00 18.16 11.07
CA ILE A 61 14.85 17.15 12.12
C ILE A 61 15.60 15.89 11.71
N GLY A 62 15.54 15.53 10.43
CA GLY A 62 16.21 14.37 9.86
C GLY A 62 15.64 13.04 10.36
N PHE A 63 16.34 11.96 10.08
CA PHE A 63 15.90 10.61 10.47
C PHE A 63 16.20 10.34 11.95
N THR A 64 15.18 9.98 12.73
CA THR A 64 15.25 9.75 14.19
C THR A 64 14.64 8.40 14.57
N SER A 65 14.72 8.02 15.86
CA SER A 65 14.06 6.81 16.39
C SER A 65 12.53 6.86 16.24
N TYR A 66 11.91 8.06 16.12
CA TYR A 66 10.49 8.20 15.80
C TYR A 66 10.15 7.56 14.45
N HIS A 67 11.00 7.72 13.45
CA HIS A 67 10.80 7.13 12.14
C HIS A 67 10.91 5.61 12.16
N TRP A 68 11.76 5.02 13.01
CA TRP A 68 11.78 3.57 13.23
C TRP A 68 10.49 3.07 13.91
N GLN A 69 9.99 3.82 14.88
CA GLN A 69 8.69 3.50 15.50
C GLN A 69 7.56 3.55 14.46
N LEU A 70 7.53 4.60 13.63
CA LEU A 70 6.56 4.69 12.52
C LEU A 70 6.74 3.56 11.50
N PHE A 71 7.98 3.19 11.18
CA PHE A 71 8.27 2.09 10.25
C PHE A 71 7.68 0.76 10.74
N VAL A 72 7.84 0.45 12.01
CA VAL A 72 7.26 -0.76 12.62
C VAL A 72 5.74 -0.65 12.69
N LEU A 73 5.21 0.49 13.10
CA LEU A 73 3.78 0.74 13.26
C LEU A 73 3.00 0.61 11.95
N ASN A 74 3.49 1.29 10.90
CA ASN A 74 2.91 1.21 9.57
C ASN A 74 3.17 -0.15 8.92
N GLY A 75 4.31 -0.76 9.22
CA GLY A 75 4.64 -2.12 8.79
C GLY A 75 3.61 -3.15 9.25
N PHE A 76 3.06 -3.01 10.44
CA PHE A 76 1.99 -3.90 10.91
C PHE A 76 0.76 -3.86 10.02
N GLY A 77 0.36 -2.69 9.50
CA GLY A 77 -0.75 -2.59 8.55
C GLY A 77 -0.47 -3.31 7.25
N TYR A 78 0.75 -3.17 6.71
CA TYR A 78 1.20 -3.94 5.55
C TYR A 78 1.16 -5.45 5.80
N ALA A 79 1.63 -5.90 6.97
CA ALA A 79 1.61 -7.31 7.35
C ALA A 79 0.17 -7.84 7.47
N VAL A 80 -0.74 -7.06 8.05
CA VAL A 80 -2.15 -7.48 8.22
C VAL A 80 -2.86 -7.58 6.87
N ASP A 81 -2.66 -6.63 5.94
CA ASP A 81 -3.28 -6.67 4.61
C ASP A 81 -2.90 -7.95 3.86
N SER A 82 -1.61 -8.32 3.87
CA SER A 82 -1.13 -9.56 3.24
C SER A 82 -1.57 -10.82 3.99
N LEU A 83 -1.58 -10.80 5.32
CA LEU A 83 -1.99 -11.91 6.17
C LEU A 83 -3.44 -12.31 5.88
N ILE A 84 -4.37 -11.36 5.93
CA ILE A 84 -5.80 -11.61 5.73
C ILE A 84 -6.08 -12.12 4.31
N LEU A 85 -5.42 -11.52 3.30
CA LEU A 85 -5.56 -11.94 1.91
C LEU A 85 -5.12 -13.40 1.69
N LEU A 86 -4.03 -13.82 2.33
CA LEU A 86 -3.52 -15.19 2.15
C LEU A 86 -4.22 -16.21 3.03
N ILE A 87 -4.60 -15.86 4.24
CA ILE A 87 -5.32 -16.79 5.13
C ILE A 87 -6.62 -17.27 4.48
N GLN A 88 -7.38 -16.39 3.80
CA GLN A 88 -8.59 -16.81 3.12
C GLN A 88 -8.31 -17.87 2.03
N SER A 89 -7.21 -17.74 1.28
CA SER A 89 -6.85 -18.73 0.24
C SER A 89 -6.32 -20.03 0.84
N ILE A 90 -5.57 -19.93 1.95
CA ILE A 90 -5.06 -21.08 2.71
C ILE A 90 -6.21 -21.93 3.25
N VAL A 91 -7.22 -21.30 3.85
CA VAL A 91 -8.32 -22.01 4.49
C VAL A 91 -9.41 -22.45 3.51
N ALA A 92 -9.49 -21.82 2.33
CA ALA A 92 -10.58 -22.04 1.38
C ALA A 92 -10.72 -23.52 0.99
N ALA A 93 -9.61 -24.21 0.70
CA ALA A 93 -9.63 -25.62 0.33
C ALA A 93 -10.18 -26.50 1.46
N GLN A 94 -9.71 -26.30 2.70
CA GLN A 94 -10.17 -27.10 3.85
C GLN A 94 -11.61 -26.80 4.25
N ALA A 95 -12.04 -25.55 4.20
CA ALA A 95 -13.41 -25.17 4.44
C ALA A 95 -14.35 -25.71 3.34
N ALA A 96 -13.90 -25.77 2.09
CA ALA A 96 -14.67 -26.34 0.98
C ALA A 96 -14.92 -27.84 1.16
N LEU A 97 -14.00 -28.60 1.73
CA LEU A 97 -14.19 -30.03 2.05
C LEU A 97 -15.29 -30.27 3.10
N GLU A 98 -15.56 -29.26 3.95
CA GLU A 98 -16.62 -29.36 4.97
C GLU A 98 -17.98 -28.86 4.45
N PHE A 99 -17.97 -27.73 3.69
CA PHE A 99 -19.19 -27.05 3.29
C PHE A 99 -19.69 -27.42 1.88
N HIS A 100 -18.86 -28.06 1.07
CA HIS A 100 -19.16 -28.46 -0.32
C HIS A 100 -19.80 -27.32 -1.17
N PRO A 101 -19.17 -26.14 -1.25
CA PRO A 101 -19.76 -25.01 -1.98
C PRO A 101 -19.78 -25.25 -3.48
N GLY A 102 -20.81 -24.70 -4.16
CA GLY A 102 -20.87 -24.72 -5.63
C GLY A 102 -19.84 -23.81 -6.33
N TYR A 103 -19.16 -22.92 -5.56
CA TYR A 103 -18.18 -21.95 -6.06
C TYR A 103 -17.01 -21.79 -5.06
N PRO A 104 -15.98 -22.65 -5.15
CA PRO A 104 -14.87 -22.68 -4.18
C PRO A 104 -14.08 -21.36 -4.10
N ASN A 105 -13.93 -20.63 -5.22
CA ASN A 105 -13.19 -19.35 -5.27
C ASN A 105 -14.01 -18.15 -4.75
N GLY A 106 -15.23 -18.36 -4.27
CA GLY A 106 -16.11 -17.31 -3.74
C GLY A 106 -15.51 -16.54 -2.56
N LEU A 107 -14.70 -17.21 -1.71
CA LEU A 107 -14.02 -16.55 -0.60
C LEU A 107 -12.96 -15.55 -1.07
N THR A 108 -12.26 -15.87 -2.15
CA THR A 108 -11.28 -14.96 -2.76
C THR A 108 -11.97 -13.72 -3.34
N ILE A 109 -13.11 -13.92 -4.02
CA ILE A 109 -13.93 -12.80 -4.51
C ILE A 109 -14.41 -11.94 -3.35
N ALA A 110 -14.95 -12.54 -2.28
CA ALA A 110 -15.41 -11.83 -1.08
C ALA A 110 -14.29 -11.00 -0.44
N ALA A 111 -13.08 -11.55 -0.34
CA ALA A 111 -11.91 -10.83 0.18
C ALA A 111 -11.56 -9.60 -0.68
N TYR A 112 -11.46 -9.76 -2.00
CA TYR A 112 -11.12 -8.65 -2.89
C TYR A 112 -12.21 -7.58 -2.96
N VAL A 113 -13.49 -7.96 -2.91
CA VAL A 113 -14.62 -7.01 -2.82
C VAL A 113 -14.52 -6.22 -1.52
N GLY A 114 -14.30 -6.89 -0.39
CA GLY A 114 -14.09 -6.22 0.90
C GLY A 114 -12.92 -5.24 0.87
N MET A 115 -11.77 -5.66 0.35
CA MET A 115 -10.58 -4.80 0.21
C MET A 115 -10.81 -3.61 -0.72
N LEU A 116 -11.53 -3.79 -1.84
CA LEU A 116 -11.85 -2.71 -2.77
C LEU A 116 -12.71 -1.64 -2.09
N VAL A 117 -13.82 -2.06 -1.48
CA VAL A 117 -14.71 -1.14 -0.76
C VAL A 117 -13.98 -0.49 0.41
N GLY A 118 -13.15 -1.26 1.15
CA GLY A 118 -12.34 -0.77 2.25
C GLY A 118 -11.32 0.27 1.80
N ALA A 119 -10.59 0.03 0.73
CA ALA A 119 -9.59 0.99 0.21
C ALA A 119 -10.24 2.32 -0.18
N LEU A 120 -11.39 2.29 -0.84
CA LEU A 120 -12.13 3.50 -1.22
C LEU A 120 -12.71 4.21 0.01
N PHE A 121 -13.34 3.48 0.93
CA PHE A 121 -13.98 4.04 2.11
C PHE A 121 -12.95 4.67 3.07
N TRP A 122 -11.91 3.91 3.45
CA TRP A 122 -10.91 4.38 4.40
C TRP A 122 -10.01 5.46 3.78
N GLY A 123 -9.72 5.39 2.47
CA GLY A 123 -9.01 6.44 1.75
C GLY A 123 -9.74 7.78 1.82
N MET A 124 -11.03 7.80 1.51
CA MET A 124 -11.87 9.01 1.61
C MET A 124 -12.05 9.47 3.06
N THR A 125 -12.28 8.53 3.99
CA THR A 125 -12.46 8.84 5.41
C THR A 125 -11.20 9.49 5.99
N ALA A 126 -10.02 9.06 5.60
CA ALA A 126 -8.75 9.62 6.07
C ALA A 126 -8.56 11.09 5.70
N ASP A 127 -9.03 11.49 4.53
CA ASP A 127 -8.94 12.87 4.06
C ASP A 127 -9.99 13.80 4.73
N ILE A 128 -11.03 13.23 5.36
CA ILE A 128 -12.15 13.98 5.98
C ILE A 128 -12.04 14.04 7.50
N VAL A 129 -11.88 12.87 8.13
CA VAL A 129 -11.89 12.71 9.60
C VAL A 129 -10.50 12.80 10.20
N GLY A 130 -9.47 12.63 9.37
CA GLY A 130 -8.08 12.56 9.78
C GLY A 130 -7.51 11.14 9.67
N ARG A 131 -6.23 11.07 9.42
CA ARG A 131 -5.53 9.82 9.14
C ARG A 131 -5.40 8.95 10.38
N LYS A 132 -5.22 9.54 11.54
CA LYS A 132 -5.09 8.84 12.83
C LYS A 132 -6.30 7.96 13.16
N ILE A 133 -7.53 8.51 13.00
CA ILE A 133 -8.76 7.79 13.36
C ILE A 133 -9.00 6.64 12.39
N ALA A 134 -8.97 6.92 11.09
CA ALA A 134 -9.16 5.89 10.06
C ALA A 134 -8.16 4.73 10.22
N PHE A 135 -6.90 5.07 10.48
CA PHE A 135 -5.79 4.17 10.70
C PHE A 135 -6.01 3.18 11.87
N ASN A 136 -6.57 3.66 12.99
CA ASN A 136 -6.79 2.82 14.17
C ASN A 136 -8.05 1.98 14.06
N VAL A 137 -9.15 2.56 13.59
CA VAL A 137 -10.45 1.89 13.52
C VAL A 137 -10.44 0.75 12.49
N SER A 138 -9.76 0.93 11.37
CA SER A 138 -9.69 -0.08 10.30
C SER A 138 -9.13 -1.43 10.78
N LEU A 139 -8.07 -1.42 11.61
CA LEU A 139 -7.49 -2.65 12.17
C LEU A 139 -8.39 -3.33 13.21
N VAL A 140 -9.09 -2.55 14.04
CA VAL A 140 -10.05 -3.12 15.00
C VAL A 140 -11.17 -3.83 14.26
N VAL A 141 -11.75 -3.19 13.24
CA VAL A 141 -12.79 -3.80 12.38
C VAL A 141 -12.26 -5.08 11.74
N CYS A 142 -11.07 -5.04 11.14
CA CYS A 142 -10.43 -6.22 10.56
C CYS A 142 -10.34 -7.38 11.55
N SER A 143 -9.83 -7.14 12.75
CA SER A 143 -9.58 -8.17 13.76
C SER A 143 -10.86 -8.82 14.29
N VAL A 144 -11.88 -8.03 14.59
CA VAL A 144 -13.16 -8.55 15.11
C VAL A 144 -13.82 -9.51 14.11
N PHE A 145 -13.86 -9.11 12.83
CA PHE A 145 -14.47 -9.96 11.80
C PHE A 145 -13.56 -11.14 11.41
N ALA A 146 -12.24 -11.04 11.54
CA ALA A 146 -11.33 -12.16 11.36
C ALA A 146 -11.55 -13.25 12.44
N ILE A 147 -11.74 -12.85 13.70
CA ILE A 147 -12.11 -13.79 14.77
C ILE A 147 -13.48 -14.42 14.48
N GLY A 148 -14.46 -13.62 14.05
CA GLY A 148 -15.79 -14.08 13.65
C GLY A 148 -15.75 -15.11 12.52
N ALA A 149 -14.83 -14.99 11.57
CA ALA A 149 -14.65 -15.93 10.47
C ALA A 149 -14.37 -17.36 10.96
N GLY A 150 -13.57 -17.50 12.02
CA GLY A 150 -13.31 -18.81 12.64
C GLY A 150 -14.54 -19.49 13.25
N ALA A 151 -15.55 -18.71 13.65
CA ALA A 151 -16.80 -19.22 14.21
C ALA A 151 -17.88 -19.58 13.17
N SER A 152 -17.60 -19.37 11.89
CA SER A 152 -18.59 -19.47 10.81
C SER A 152 -19.19 -20.88 10.71
N PRO A 153 -20.55 -21.00 10.70
CA PRO A 153 -21.25 -22.27 10.60
C PRO A 153 -21.54 -22.68 9.15
N ARG A 154 -21.43 -21.77 8.18
CA ARG A 154 -21.76 -21.97 6.76
C ARG A 154 -20.79 -21.20 5.88
N TRP A 155 -20.68 -21.61 4.60
CA TRP A 155 -19.80 -20.98 3.61
C TRP A 155 -20.11 -19.51 3.36
N GLU A 156 -21.38 -19.13 3.24
CA GLU A 156 -21.82 -17.78 2.99
C GLU A 156 -21.48 -16.84 4.16
N VAL A 157 -21.64 -17.34 5.39
CA VAL A 157 -21.29 -16.60 6.61
C VAL A 157 -19.78 -16.40 6.71
N LEU A 158 -19.01 -17.43 6.36
CA LEU A 158 -17.54 -17.33 6.27
C LEU A 158 -17.15 -16.26 5.23
N GLY A 159 -17.76 -16.28 4.04
CA GLY A 159 -17.55 -15.27 2.99
C GLY A 159 -17.89 -13.85 3.45
N LEU A 160 -18.99 -13.67 4.20
CA LEU A 160 -19.38 -12.38 4.76
C LEU A 160 -18.33 -11.87 5.76
N PHE A 161 -17.89 -12.69 6.70
CA PHE A 161 -16.88 -12.29 7.68
C PHE A 161 -15.52 -12.02 7.03
N ILE A 162 -15.14 -12.77 6.01
CA ILE A 162 -13.94 -12.51 5.21
C ILE A 162 -14.06 -11.17 4.49
N CYS A 163 -15.21 -10.86 3.88
CA CYS A 163 -15.45 -9.58 3.23
C CYS A 163 -15.32 -8.41 4.22
N LEU A 164 -15.94 -8.50 5.40
CA LEU A 164 -15.89 -7.47 6.43
C LEU A 164 -14.51 -7.32 7.07
N SER A 165 -13.79 -8.42 7.30
CA SER A 165 -12.40 -8.40 7.76
C SER A 165 -11.50 -7.73 6.70
N SER A 166 -11.67 -8.10 5.45
CA SER A 166 -10.94 -7.53 4.31
C SER A 166 -11.29 -6.06 4.06
N PHE A 167 -12.52 -5.63 4.35
CA PHE A 167 -12.92 -4.22 4.36
C PHE A 167 -12.09 -3.42 5.38
N GLY A 168 -11.88 -3.96 6.58
CA GLY A 168 -10.98 -3.36 7.56
C GLY A 168 -9.52 -3.31 7.09
N ALA A 169 -9.02 -4.40 6.52
CA ALA A 169 -7.63 -4.48 6.05
C ALA A 169 -7.34 -3.57 4.85
N GLY A 170 -8.28 -3.46 3.89
CA GLY A 170 -8.05 -2.79 2.60
C GLY A 170 -7.68 -1.30 2.69
N GLY A 171 -8.03 -0.63 3.80
CA GLY A 171 -7.64 0.76 4.04
C GLY A 171 -6.20 0.94 4.51
N ASN A 172 -5.65 -0.05 5.20
CA ASN A 172 -4.36 0.11 5.87
C ASN A 172 -3.23 0.42 4.88
N LEU A 173 -3.21 -0.24 3.74
CA LEU A 173 -2.16 -0.06 2.74
C LEU A 173 -2.07 1.38 2.22
N VAL A 174 -3.22 2.03 1.99
CA VAL A 174 -3.29 3.44 1.56
C VAL A 174 -2.83 4.36 2.67
N LEU A 175 -3.34 4.12 3.89
CA LEU A 175 -3.10 4.96 5.06
C LEU A 175 -1.66 4.89 5.53
N ASP A 176 -1.12 3.69 5.67
CA ASP A 176 0.23 3.43 6.20
C ASP A 176 1.29 4.07 5.31
N THR A 177 1.14 3.93 3.99
CA THR A 177 2.04 4.53 3.01
C THR A 177 2.02 6.06 3.08
N ALA A 178 0.82 6.66 3.14
CA ALA A 178 0.66 8.10 3.20
C ALA A 178 1.23 8.66 4.51
N VAL A 179 0.88 8.07 5.65
CA VAL A 179 1.36 8.51 6.98
C VAL A 179 2.88 8.43 7.05
N PHE A 180 3.48 7.30 6.62
CA PHE A 180 4.93 7.15 6.70
C PHE A 180 5.66 8.15 5.81
N LEU A 181 5.21 8.33 4.56
CA LEU A 181 5.82 9.27 3.61
C LEU A 181 5.78 10.72 4.09
N GLU A 182 4.73 11.12 4.82
CA GLU A 182 4.55 12.50 5.27
C GLU A 182 5.46 12.91 6.42
N PHE A 183 5.98 11.96 7.18
CA PHE A 183 7.02 12.22 8.19
C PHE A 183 8.43 11.98 7.67
N LEU A 184 8.60 11.35 6.50
CA LEU A 184 9.90 10.84 6.06
C LEU A 184 10.76 11.95 5.45
N PRO A 185 12.03 12.15 5.92
CA PRO A 185 12.97 13.08 5.30
C PRO A 185 13.31 12.69 3.86
N SER A 186 13.53 13.70 3.01
CA SER A 186 13.77 13.54 1.57
C SER A 186 14.90 12.55 1.24
N LYS A 187 15.97 12.55 2.02
CA LYS A 187 17.15 11.68 1.84
C LYS A 187 16.88 10.19 2.16
N ARG A 188 15.76 9.86 2.82
CA ARG A 188 15.45 8.51 3.31
C ARG A 188 14.18 7.92 2.72
N GLN A 189 13.71 8.43 1.61
CA GLN A 189 12.48 7.94 0.94
C GLN A 189 12.58 6.48 0.48
N ASN A 190 13.80 5.93 0.31
CA ASN A 190 14.01 4.50 0.05
C ASN A 190 13.49 3.58 1.18
N MET A 191 13.30 4.10 2.40
CA MET A 191 12.67 3.38 3.50
C MET A 191 11.22 2.97 3.19
N LEU A 192 10.53 3.71 2.30
CA LEU A 192 9.19 3.36 1.86
C LEU A 192 9.18 2.05 1.04
N THR A 193 10.18 1.84 0.19
CA THR A 193 10.36 0.56 -0.52
C THR A 193 10.68 -0.57 0.45
N LEU A 194 11.54 -0.30 1.44
CA LEU A 194 11.88 -1.29 2.47
C LEU A 194 10.66 -1.68 3.31
N MET A 195 9.69 -0.77 3.53
CA MET A 195 8.48 -1.05 4.29
C MET A 195 7.64 -2.17 3.66
N ALA A 196 7.74 -2.39 2.35
CA ALA A 196 7.08 -3.51 1.68
C ALA A 196 7.59 -4.90 2.15
N ALA A 197 8.72 -4.99 2.85
CA ALA A 197 9.16 -6.23 3.49
C ALA A 197 8.16 -6.75 4.54
N TRP A 198 7.41 -5.84 5.19
CA TRP A 198 6.36 -6.21 6.13
C TRP A 198 5.22 -6.98 5.47
N TRP A 199 4.98 -6.75 4.19
CA TRP A 199 4.05 -7.58 3.40
C TRP A 199 4.49 -9.05 3.40
N GLY A 200 5.77 -9.31 3.15
CA GLY A 200 6.35 -10.65 3.21
C GLY A 200 6.32 -11.26 4.62
N ILE A 201 6.46 -10.43 5.67
CA ILE A 201 6.33 -10.89 7.08
C ILE A 201 4.90 -11.37 7.35
N GLY A 202 3.87 -10.64 6.89
CA GLY A 202 2.48 -11.07 7.01
C GLY A 202 2.23 -12.41 6.30
N GLN A 203 2.78 -12.59 5.10
CA GLN A 203 2.72 -13.84 4.35
C GLN A 203 3.42 -15.00 5.08
N LEU A 204 4.58 -14.74 5.67
CA LEU A 204 5.32 -15.71 6.47
C LEU A 204 4.52 -16.15 7.71
N ILE A 205 3.89 -15.21 8.40
CA ILE A 205 3.00 -15.53 9.54
C ILE A 205 1.85 -16.41 9.07
N ALA A 206 1.19 -16.08 7.94
CA ALA A 206 0.14 -16.92 7.36
C ALA A 206 0.64 -18.35 7.08
N GLY A 207 1.84 -18.48 6.52
CA GLY A 207 2.48 -19.76 6.27
C GLY A 207 2.74 -20.57 7.55
N PHE A 208 3.26 -19.95 8.59
CA PHE A 208 3.48 -20.62 9.88
C PHE A 208 2.18 -21.07 10.54
N LEU A 209 1.12 -20.25 10.49
CA LEU A 209 -0.19 -20.64 11.03
C LEU A 209 -0.77 -21.83 10.24
N ALA A 210 -0.65 -21.81 8.91
CA ALA A 210 -1.07 -22.92 8.08
C ALA A 210 -0.27 -24.21 8.41
N TRP A 211 1.05 -24.11 8.48
CA TRP A 211 1.92 -25.25 8.74
C TRP A 211 1.72 -25.84 10.16
N GLY A 212 1.46 -24.98 11.15
CA GLY A 212 1.21 -25.43 12.54
C GLY A 212 -0.15 -26.09 12.74
N PHE A 213 -1.22 -25.56 12.11
CA PHE A 213 -2.57 -26.02 12.40
C PHE A 213 -3.13 -26.99 11.36
N LEU A 214 -2.93 -26.76 10.06
CA LEU A 214 -3.63 -27.56 9.04
C LEU A 214 -3.20 -29.03 9.01
N PRO A 215 -1.91 -29.40 9.04
CA PRO A 215 -1.54 -30.81 9.02
C PRO A 215 -2.05 -31.63 10.22
N ASN A 216 -2.22 -30.97 11.38
CA ASN A 216 -2.53 -31.65 12.64
C ASN A 216 -4.03 -31.65 13.00
N PHE A 217 -4.80 -30.66 12.50
CA PHE A 217 -6.18 -30.43 12.91
C PHE A 217 -7.17 -30.38 11.75
N SER A 218 -6.78 -30.84 10.57
CA SER A 218 -7.65 -30.89 9.39
C SER A 218 -7.90 -32.31 8.92
N CYS A 219 -9.04 -32.53 8.29
CA CYS A 219 -9.35 -33.79 7.61
C CYS A 219 -8.46 -33.97 6.38
N GLN A 220 -8.27 -35.22 5.96
CA GLN A 220 -7.57 -35.56 4.72
C GLN A 220 -8.52 -35.36 3.52
N ASP A 221 -7.96 -34.88 2.41
CA ASP A 221 -8.73 -34.68 1.18
C ASP A 221 -9.04 -36.05 0.55
N PRO A 222 -10.34 -36.41 0.37
CA PRO A 222 -10.73 -37.66 -0.25
C PRO A 222 -10.22 -37.82 -1.70
N ALA A 223 -9.91 -36.74 -2.38
CA ALA A 223 -9.33 -36.79 -3.73
C ALA A 223 -7.93 -37.43 -3.76
N PHE A 224 -7.17 -37.31 -2.67
CA PHE A 224 -5.84 -37.90 -2.52
C PHE A 224 -5.82 -39.13 -1.60
N PHE A 225 -6.82 -39.25 -0.73
CA PHE A 225 -6.94 -40.33 0.27
C PHE A 225 -8.36 -40.91 0.24
N PRO A 226 -8.65 -41.85 -0.67
CA PRO A 226 -10.01 -42.37 -0.87
C PRO A 226 -10.64 -43.02 0.39
N ASP A 227 -9.81 -43.56 1.29
CA ASP A 227 -10.21 -44.18 2.53
C ASP A 227 -10.39 -43.20 3.71
N ALA A 228 -10.21 -41.90 3.48
CA ALA A 228 -10.34 -40.88 4.51
C ALA A 228 -11.80 -40.72 4.98
N ALA A 229 -11.99 -40.51 6.29
CA ALA A 229 -13.29 -40.21 6.85
C ALA A 229 -13.85 -38.90 6.27
N PRO A 230 -15.18 -38.78 6.06
CA PRO A 230 -15.79 -37.53 5.60
C PRO A 230 -15.41 -36.33 6.46
N CYS A 231 -15.14 -35.20 5.82
CA CYS A 231 -14.79 -33.98 6.52
C CYS A 231 -16.01 -33.38 7.22
N THR A 232 -15.91 -33.24 8.53
CA THR A 232 -16.95 -32.68 9.39
C THR A 232 -16.35 -31.60 10.30
N LYS A 233 -17.21 -30.81 10.94
CA LYS A 233 -16.74 -29.80 11.90
C LYS A 233 -15.85 -30.39 13.01
N ALA A 234 -16.07 -31.64 13.41
CA ALA A 234 -15.32 -32.26 14.50
C ALA A 234 -13.86 -32.60 14.12
N ASN A 235 -13.64 -33.06 12.89
CA ASN A 235 -12.30 -33.48 12.40
C ASN A 235 -11.60 -32.46 11.51
N ASN A 236 -12.20 -31.26 11.30
CA ASN A 236 -11.68 -30.22 10.43
C ASN A 236 -11.64 -28.84 11.13
N GLN A 237 -10.97 -28.77 12.28
CA GLN A 237 -10.85 -27.55 13.09
C GLN A 237 -9.67 -26.66 12.65
N GLY A 238 -8.72 -27.17 11.89
CA GLY A 238 -7.47 -26.49 11.54
C GLY A 238 -7.67 -25.11 10.94
N TRP A 239 -8.58 -24.97 9.97
CA TRP A 239 -8.86 -23.69 9.33
C TRP A 239 -9.51 -22.67 10.29
N ARG A 240 -10.28 -23.13 11.29
CA ARG A 240 -10.85 -22.26 12.34
C ARG A 240 -9.77 -21.73 13.27
N TYR A 241 -8.82 -22.58 13.67
CA TYR A 241 -7.69 -22.17 14.49
C TYR A 241 -6.80 -21.14 13.80
N VAL A 242 -6.61 -21.27 12.48
CA VAL A 242 -5.89 -20.26 11.67
C VAL A 242 -6.59 -18.90 11.77
N TRP A 243 -7.92 -18.83 11.61
CA TRP A 243 -8.68 -17.58 11.73
C TRP A 243 -8.68 -17.01 13.14
N TYR A 244 -8.92 -17.82 14.16
CA TYR A 244 -8.91 -17.36 15.56
C TYR A 244 -7.54 -16.81 15.95
N THR A 245 -6.48 -17.50 15.61
CA THR A 245 -5.12 -17.09 15.98
C THR A 245 -4.72 -15.82 15.22
N SER A 246 -4.97 -15.75 13.93
CA SER A 246 -4.65 -14.56 13.13
C SER A 246 -5.47 -13.35 13.56
N GLY A 247 -6.78 -13.51 13.75
CA GLY A 247 -7.66 -12.44 14.22
C GLY A 247 -7.26 -11.92 15.60
N SER A 248 -6.92 -12.82 16.53
CA SER A 248 -6.42 -12.45 17.86
C SER A 248 -5.07 -11.73 17.79
N LEU A 249 -4.16 -12.17 16.92
CA LEU A 249 -2.88 -11.50 16.69
C LEU A 249 -3.10 -10.05 16.19
N VAL A 250 -3.96 -9.88 15.19
CA VAL A 250 -4.30 -8.54 14.65
C VAL A 250 -4.99 -7.68 15.71
N PHE A 251 -5.84 -8.26 16.56
CA PHE A 251 -6.49 -7.56 17.67
C PHE A 251 -5.48 -7.04 18.69
N VAL A 252 -4.56 -7.89 19.14
CA VAL A 252 -3.47 -7.46 20.04
C VAL A 252 -2.62 -6.37 19.41
N MET A 253 -2.26 -6.50 18.13
CA MET A 253 -1.52 -5.48 17.40
C MET A 253 -2.28 -4.17 17.29
N SER A 254 -3.61 -4.19 17.08
CA SER A 254 -4.44 -2.98 17.05
C SER A 254 -4.48 -2.26 18.39
N ILE A 255 -4.55 -3.01 19.51
CA ILE A 255 -4.47 -2.43 20.86
C ILE A 255 -3.09 -1.81 21.09
N LEU A 256 -2.01 -2.52 20.78
CA LEU A 256 -0.64 -2.00 20.92
C LEU A 256 -0.44 -0.71 20.10
N ARG A 257 -1.01 -0.66 18.89
CA ARG A 257 -0.96 0.52 18.02
C ARG A 257 -1.64 1.74 18.66
N ILE A 258 -2.76 1.54 19.33
CA ILE A 258 -3.53 2.62 20.00
C ILE A 258 -2.85 3.05 21.30
N THR A 259 -2.35 2.12 22.11
CA THR A 259 -1.88 2.39 23.49
C THR A 259 -0.40 2.77 23.56
N VAL A 260 0.46 2.07 22.82
CA VAL A 260 1.93 2.23 22.93
C VAL A 260 2.45 3.35 22.03
N ILE A 261 1.92 3.45 20.82
CA ILE A 261 2.39 4.42 19.85
C ILE A 261 1.30 5.46 19.60
N GLN A 262 1.33 6.52 20.37
CA GLN A 262 0.41 7.66 20.18
C GLN A 262 0.76 8.38 18.89
N LEU A 263 0.18 7.90 17.76
CA LEU A 263 0.35 8.55 16.47
C LEU A 263 -0.17 10.00 16.56
N LYS A 264 0.70 10.95 16.22
CA LYS A 264 0.29 12.36 16.00
C LYS A 264 -0.32 12.47 14.61
N GLU A 265 -1.20 13.46 14.43
CA GLU A 265 -1.73 13.73 13.09
C GLU A 265 -0.61 14.21 12.16
N THR A 266 -0.75 13.96 10.88
CA THR A 266 0.33 14.22 9.94
C THR A 266 0.48 15.71 9.63
N PRO A 267 1.72 16.25 9.58
CA PRO A 267 1.94 17.70 9.40
C PRO A 267 1.32 18.25 8.12
N LYS A 268 1.38 17.51 7.02
CA LYS A 268 0.83 17.95 5.73
C LYS A 268 -0.71 18.00 5.74
N PHE A 269 -1.37 17.06 6.43
CA PHE A 269 -2.82 17.11 6.62
C PHE A 269 -3.23 18.32 7.46
N LEU A 270 -2.51 18.59 8.55
CA LEU A 270 -2.79 19.74 9.42
C LEU A 270 -2.69 21.07 8.68
N VAL A 271 -1.69 21.23 7.83
CA VAL A 271 -1.54 22.43 6.97
C VAL A 271 -2.67 22.53 5.95
N GLY A 272 -3.06 21.41 5.33
CA GLY A 272 -4.18 21.36 4.40
C GLY A 272 -5.52 21.76 5.02
N GLU A 273 -5.73 21.47 6.31
CA GLU A 273 -6.92 21.87 7.09
C GLU A 273 -6.77 23.27 7.75
N GLY A 274 -5.66 23.99 7.52
CA GLY A 274 -5.41 25.31 8.11
C GLY A 274 -5.09 25.29 9.62
N ARG A 275 -4.70 24.11 10.15
CA ARG A 275 -4.34 23.90 11.57
C ARG A 275 -2.83 24.09 11.78
N ASP A 276 -2.33 25.27 11.38
CA ASP A 276 -0.90 25.59 11.36
C ASP A 276 -0.24 25.47 12.75
N ALA A 277 -0.94 25.87 13.82
CA ALA A 277 -0.44 25.80 15.20
C ALA A 277 -0.14 24.37 15.63
N GLU A 278 -1.04 23.44 15.33
CA GLU A 278 -0.87 22.02 15.67
C GLU A 278 0.22 21.36 14.82
N CYS A 279 0.40 21.80 13.56
CA CYS A 279 1.49 21.37 12.71
C CYS A 279 2.84 21.73 13.33
N VAL A 280 3.00 23.00 13.74
CA VAL A 280 4.23 23.48 14.39
C VAL A 280 4.48 22.75 15.71
N GLU A 281 3.45 22.59 16.55
CA GLU A 281 3.54 21.85 17.82
C GLU A 281 4.00 20.40 17.58
N THR A 282 3.43 19.72 16.59
CA THR A 282 3.78 18.33 16.26
C THR A 282 5.25 18.19 15.86
N LEU A 283 5.75 19.07 15.00
CA LEU A 283 7.13 19.03 14.54
C LEU A 283 8.12 19.46 15.64
N GLN A 284 7.79 20.48 16.43
CA GLN A 284 8.60 20.89 17.58
C GLN A 284 8.65 19.79 18.64
N PHE A 285 7.53 19.14 18.96
CA PHE A 285 7.50 17.99 19.87
C PHE A 285 8.46 16.87 19.45
N ILE A 286 8.48 16.55 18.15
CA ILE A 286 9.40 15.53 17.62
C ILE A 286 10.85 16.03 17.74
N ALA A 287 11.14 17.28 17.38
CA ALA A 287 12.47 17.86 17.46
C ALA A 287 13.00 17.85 18.90
N ASP A 288 12.23 18.32 19.86
CA ASP A 288 12.60 18.41 21.28
C ASP A 288 12.83 17.02 21.88
N LYS A 289 11.91 16.08 21.63
CA LYS A 289 12.00 14.70 22.12
C LYS A 289 13.30 14.01 21.68
N TYR A 290 13.75 14.30 20.47
CA TYR A 290 14.95 13.66 19.89
C TYR A 290 16.17 14.60 19.82
N LYS A 291 16.11 15.77 20.50
CA LYS A 291 17.19 16.78 20.58
C LYS A 291 17.68 17.19 19.18
N ARG A 292 16.75 17.52 18.29
CA ARG A 292 16.99 18.00 16.94
C ARG A 292 16.58 19.46 16.80
N GLN A 293 17.16 20.15 15.83
CA GLN A 293 16.78 21.52 15.53
C GLN A 293 15.54 21.54 14.63
N CYS A 294 14.61 22.43 14.94
CA CYS A 294 13.44 22.74 14.10
C CYS A 294 13.28 24.26 14.03
N SER A 295 13.52 24.84 12.88
CA SER A 295 13.41 26.30 12.67
C SER A 295 12.01 26.77 12.34
N LEU A 296 11.02 25.86 12.31
CA LEU A 296 9.62 26.18 12.00
C LEU A 296 8.95 26.84 13.19
N THR A 297 8.39 28.02 12.96
CA THR A 297 7.61 28.77 13.95
C THR A 297 6.24 29.10 13.38
N LEU A 298 5.28 29.36 14.27
CA LEU A 298 3.91 29.75 13.86
C LEU A 298 3.92 31.07 13.07
N GLU A 299 4.80 32.01 13.46
CA GLU A 299 4.97 33.29 12.76
C GLU A 299 5.37 33.12 11.28
N LYS A 300 6.32 32.19 11.00
CA LYS A 300 6.74 31.88 9.64
C LYS A 300 5.62 31.26 8.81
N MET A 301 4.81 30.39 9.43
CA MET A 301 3.64 29.79 8.77
C MET A 301 2.57 30.83 8.46
N GLN A 302 2.30 31.77 9.39
CA GLN A 302 1.32 32.83 9.22
C GLN A 302 1.81 33.90 8.22
N ALA A 303 3.12 34.16 8.14
CA ALA A 303 3.71 35.06 7.16
C ALA A 303 3.48 34.64 5.70
N CYS A 304 3.27 33.35 5.43
CA CYS A 304 2.88 32.86 4.10
C CYS A 304 1.44 33.22 3.71
N GLY A 305 0.61 33.66 4.66
CA GLY A 305 -0.80 33.99 4.45
C GLY A 305 -1.77 32.96 5.05
N THR A 306 -3.06 33.26 4.96
CA THR A 306 -4.13 32.34 5.38
C THR A 306 -4.57 31.48 4.20
N THR A 307 -4.52 30.18 4.37
CA THR A 307 -5.07 29.22 3.38
C THR A 307 -6.58 29.42 3.30
N ASP A 308 -7.12 29.58 2.11
CA ASP A 308 -8.56 29.83 1.92
C ASP A 308 -9.36 28.53 2.09
N THR A 309 -9.43 28.06 3.36
CA THR A 309 -10.14 26.83 3.74
C THR A 309 -11.66 26.92 3.46
N ARG A 310 -12.21 28.13 3.28
CA ARG A 310 -13.63 28.32 2.93
C ARG A 310 -13.97 27.83 1.52
N ALA A 311 -13.06 27.93 0.56
CA ALA A 311 -13.26 27.42 -0.77
C ALA A 311 -13.29 25.86 -0.81
N LEU A 312 -12.62 25.22 0.13
CA LEU A 312 -12.60 23.75 0.30
C LEU A 312 -13.77 23.27 1.17
N GLN A 313 -14.23 24.03 2.16
CA GLN A 313 -15.34 23.69 3.06
C GLN A 313 -16.73 23.83 2.41
N GLY A 314 -16.88 24.67 1.39
CA GLY A 314 -18.17 24.89 0.70
C GLY A 314 -18.61 23.79 -0.25
N LYS A 315 -17.71 22.87 -0.63
CA LYS A 315 -18.05 21.70 -1.46
C LYS A 315 -18.14 20.48 -0.57
N SER A 316 -19.28 19.76 -0.65
CA SER A 316 -19.48 18.49 0.07
C SER A 316 -18.23 17.60 -0.09
N LYS A 317 -17.49 17.39 0.98
CA LYS A 317 -16.26 16.58 1.00
C LYS A 317 -16.51 15.12 0.54
N TRP A 318 -17.76 14.68 0.53
CA TRP A 318 -18.23 13.33 0.16
C TRP A 318 -18.86 13.24 -1.24
N GLY A 319 -18.81 14.29 -2.05
CA GLY A 319 -19.47 14.32 -3.35
C GLY A 319 -18.62 13.70 -4.47
N LEU A 320 -19.24 12.99 -5.41
CA LEU A 320 -18.62 12.53 -6.67
C LEU A 320 -17.90 13.66 -7.42
N GLY A 321 -18.36 14.90 -7.27
CA GLY A 321 -17.73 16.09 -7.83
C GLY A 321 -16.35 16.38 -7.24
N SER A 322 -16.13 16.08 -5.95
CA SER A 322 -14.80 16.21 -5.31
C SER A 322 -13.82 15.18 -5.87
N VAL A 323 -14.24 13.91 -5.96
CA VAL A 323 -13.42 12.84 -6.55
C VAL A 323 -13.05 13.17 -7.99
N TRP A 324 -14.01 13.69 -8.79
CA TRP A 324 -13.76 14.12 -10.17
C TRP A 324 -12.76 15.27 -10.26
N ALA A 325 -12.84 16.25 -9.35
CA ALA A 325 -11.88 17.36 -9.29
C ALA A 325 -10.47 16.86 -8.98
N HIS A 326 -10.32 15.93 -8.04
CA HIS A 326 -9.02 15.30 -7.74
C HIS A 326 -8.50 14.47 -8.93
N CYS A 327 -9.36 13.71 -9.61
CA CYS A 327 -8.97 13.00 -10.83
C CYS A 327 -8.49 13.97 -11.93
N LYS A 328 -9.19 15.10 -12.13
CA LYS A 328 -8.77 16.12 -13.10
C LYS A 328 -7.41 16.71 -12.73
N GLY A 329 -7.13 16.92 -11.44
CA GLY A 329 -5.82 17.38 -10.95
C GLY A 329 -4.67 16.40 -11.27
N LEU A 330 -4.93 15.09 -11.29
CA LEU A 330 -3.94 14.09 -11.71
C LEU A 330 -3.60 14.13 -13.21
N TYR A 331 -4.39 14.82 -14.01
CA TYR A 331 -4.20 15.01 -15.45
C TYR A 331 -3.92 16.48 -15.82
N SER A 332 -3.44 17.29 -14.86
CA SER A 332 -3.18 18.73 -15.05
C SER A 332 -2.16 19.01 -16.17
N THR A 333 -1.13 18.18 -16.30
CA THR A 333 -0.15 18.27 -17.38
C THR A 333 -0.07 16.97 -18.18
N ARG A 334 0.35 17.05 -19.46
CA ARG A 334 0.51 15.85 -20.31
C ARG A 334 1.46 14.81 -19.70
N ARG A 335 2.57 15.25 -19.10
CA ARG A 335 3.54 14.34 -18.45
C ARG A 335 2.95 13.66 -17.23
N MET A 336 2.16 14.42 -16.44
CA MET A 336 1.49 13.89 -15.27
C MET A 336 0.41 12.89 -15.65
N GLY A 337 -0.42 13.19 -16.65
CA GLY A 337 -1.43 12.27 -17.15
C GLY A 337 -0.84 10.96 -17.66
N ILE A 338 0.27 11.00 -18.42
CA ILE A 338 0.99 9.80 -18.85
C ILE A 338 1.49 9.02 -17.64
N SER A 339 2.10 9.68 -16.65
CA SER A 339 2.60 9.02 -15.43
C SER A 339 1.48 8.33 -14.66
N THR A 340 0.37 9.03 -14.42
CA THR A 340 -0.79 8.50 -13.72
C THR A 340 -1.38 7.28 -14.44
N THR A 341 -1.54 7.37 -15.77
CA THR A 341 -2.05 6.25 -16.58
C THR A 341 -1.12 5.04 -16.51
N LEU A 342 0.19 5.24 -16.64
CA LEU A 342 1.17 4.13 -16.55
C LEU A 342 1.22 3.52 -15.14
N ILE A 343 1.07 4.33 -14.08
CA ILE A 343 0.95 3.83 -12.70
C ILE A 343 -0.30 2.95 -12.58
N TRP A 344 -1.47 3.44 -12.98
CA TRP A 344 -2.71 2.67 -12.88
C TRP A 344 -2.65 1.39 -13.72
N LEU A 345 -2.05 1.45 -14.92
CA LEU A 345 -1.83 0.26 -15.74
C LEU A 345 -0.90 -0.75 -15.05
N SER A 346 0.18 -0.30 -14.42
CA SER A 346 1.08 -1.17 -13.65
C SER A 346 0.35 -1.86 -12.49
N TRP A 347 -0.51 -1.12 -11.76
CA TRP A 347 -1.33 -1.68 -10.70
C TRP A 347 -2.38 -2.68 -11.20
N THR A 348 -2.95 -2.43 -12.38
CA THR A 348 -3.86 -3.35 -13.06
C THR A 348 -3.16 -4.66 -13.40
N LEU A 349 -1.99 -4.59 -14.04
CA LEU A 349 -1.24 -5.77 -14.47
C LEU A 349 -0.73 -6.60 -13.29
N ILE A 350 -0.16 -5.96 -12.26
CA ILE A 350 0.30 -6.68 -11.07
C ILE A 350 -0.86 -7.22 -10.25
N GLY A 351 -2.00 -6.53 -10.24
CA GLY A 351 -3.23 -6.97 -9.60
C GLY A 351 -3.81 -8.25 -10.18
N LEU A 352 -3.48 -8.55 -11.45
CA LEU A 352 -3.79 -9.83 -12.08
C LEU A 352 -2.68 -10.87 -11.84
N ALA A 353 -1.43 -10.52 -12.11
CA ALA A 353 -0.30 -11.44 -12.05
C ALA A 353 -0.02 -11.97 -10.64
N TYR A 354 -0.08 -11.09 -9.64
CA TYR A 354 0.23 -11.46 -8.26
C TYR A 354 -0.76 -12.49 -7.67
N PRO A 355 -2.09 -12.32 -7.75
CA PRO A 355 -3.02 -13.31 -7.25
C PRO A 355 -3.00 -14.62 -8.03
N LEU A 356 -2.86 -14.57 -9.36
CA LEU A 356 -2.76 -15.77 -10.18
C LEU A 356 -1.58 -16.67 -9.77
N PHE A 357 -0.54 -16.11 -9.17
CA PHE A 357 0.55 -16.89 -8.62
C PHE A 357 0.41 -17.10 -7.10
N ASN A 358 0.44 -16.03 -6.30
CA ASN A 358 0.57 -16.15 -4.84
C ASN A 358 -0.70 -16.59 -4.11
N VAL A 359 -1.88 -16.13 -4.54
CA VAL A 359 -3.15 -16.52 -3.90
C VAL A 359 -3.47 -17.99 -4.20
N PHE A 360 -3.12 -18.45 -5.41
CA PHE A 360 -3.33 -19.85 -5.81
C PHE A 360 -2.10 -20.75 -5.59
N LEU A 361 -1.00 -20.20 -5.03
CA LEU A 361 0.22 -20.95 -4.74
C LEU A 361 -0.01 -22.22 -3.90
N PRO A 362 -0.88 -22.25 -2.86
CA PRO A 362 -1.15 -23.49 -2.14
C PRO A 362 -1.71 -24.59 -3.05
N ALA A 363 -2.61 -24.24 -3.96
CA ALA A 363 -3.17 -25.20 -4.93
C ALA A 363 -2.11 -25.72 -5.91
N TYR A 364 -1.22 -24.84 -6.39
CA TYR A 364 -0.08 -25.26 -7.24
C TYR A 364 0.86 -26.19 -6.51
N LEU A 365 1.23 -25.89 -5.27
CA LEU A 365 2.14 -26.73 -4.49
C LEU A 365 1.52 -28.11 -4.20
N SER A 366 0.22 -28.14 -3.91
CA SER A 366 -0.51 -29.39 -3.66
C SER A 366 -0.60 -30.25 -4.93
N SER A 367 -1.05 -29.68 -6.05
CA SER A 367 -1.20 -30.39 -7.33
C SER A 367 0.15 -30.90 -7.87
N ARG A 368 1.21 -30.10 -7.77
CA ARG A 368 2.57 -30.52 -8.16
C ARG A 368 3.15 -31.53 -7.21
N GLY A 369 2.92 -31.41 -5.89
CA GLY A 369 3.30 -32.42 -4.91
C GLY A 369 2.68 -33.78 -5.22
N ALA A 370 1.38 -33.82 -5.54
CA ALA A 370 0.69 -35.03 -5.98
C ALA A 370 1.25 -35.58 -7.30
N ALA A 371 1.51 -34.72 -8.28
CA ALA A 371 2.09 -35.13 -9.57
C ALA A 371 3.50 -35.71 -9.44
N PHE A 372 4.28 -35.30 -8.43
CA PHE A 372 5.60 -35.86 -8.11
C PHE A 372 5.55 -37.03 -7.10
N GLY A 373 4.36 -37.57 -6.80
CA GLY A 373 4.19 -38.72 -5.89
C GLY A 373 4.39 -38.39 -4.41
N GLN A 374 4.26 -37.13 -4.01
CA GLN A 374 4.41 -36.66 -2.62
C GLN A 374 3.18 -35.84 -2.14
N PRO A 375 1.97 -36.43 -2.11
CA PRO A 375 0.79 -35.72 -1.61
C PRO A 375 0.85 -35.63 -0.08
N SER A 376 1.39 -34.53 0.46
CA SER A 376 1.50 -34.31 1.91
C SER A 376 1.14 -32.88 2.25
N GLN A 377 0.14 -32.70 3.13
CA GLN A 377 -0.23 -31.39 3.66
C GLN A 377 0.93 -30.72 4.38
N TYR A 378 1.69 -31.50 5.16
CA TYR A 378 2.87 -30.99 5.86
C TYR A 378 3.90 -30.39 4.90
N MET A 379 4.23 -31.10 3.82
CA MET A 379 5.19 -30.64 2.82
C MET A 379 4.68 -29.43 2.02
N THR A 380 3.39 -29.40 1.70
CA THR A 380 2.76 -28.27 1.02
C THR A 380 2.89 -26.99 1.85
N TRP A 381 2.54 -27.01 3.12
CA TRP A 381 2.59 -25.82 3.97
C TRP A 381 4.01 -25.43 4.39
N ARG A 382 4.92 -26.39 4.55
CA ARG A 382 6.34 -26.12 4.70
C ARG A 382 6.90 -25.36 3.49
N ASN A 383 6.64 -25.86 2.29
CA ASN A 383 7.14 -25.29 1.05
C ASN A 383 6.52 -23.90 0.79
N TYR A 384 5.24 -23.73 1.11
CA TYR A 384 4.56 -22.44 1.08
C TYR A 384 5.22 -21.42 2.02
N THR A 385 5.54 -21.83 3.25
CA THR A 385 6.21 -20.99 4.24
C THR A 385 7.62 -20.59 3.78
N LEU A 386 8.39 -21.52 3.20
CA LEU A 386 9.72 -21.24 2.64
C LEU A 386 9.66 -20.24 1.48
N ALA A 387 8.67 -20.40 0.58
CA ALA A 387 8.46 -19.47 -0.53
C ALA A 387 8.16 -18.05 -0.04
N ASN A 388 7.30 -17.90 0.96
CA ASN A 388 6.97 -16.60 1.53
C ASN A 388 8.14 -15.99 2.32
N PHE A 389 8.94 -16.80 3.02
CA PHE A 389 10.17 -16.33 3.66
C PHE A 389 11.15 -15.74 2.64
N SER A 390 11.32 -16.38 1.48
CA SER A 390 12.19 -15.83 0.43
C SER A 390 11.70 -14.48 -0.10
N GLY A 391 10.37 -14.29 -0.16
CA GLY A 391 9.73 -13.06 -0.62
C GLY A 391 10.06 -11.81 0.22
N ILE A 392 10.39 -11.96 1.50
CA ILE A 392 10.77 -10.85 2.39
C ILE A 392 12.01 -10.12 1.88
N TRP A 393 12.96 -10.86 1.32
CA TRP A 393 14.25 -10.31 0.89
C TRP A 393 14.17 -9.52 -0.41
N GLY A 394 13.11 -9.70 -1.21
CA GLY A 394 12.86 -8.93 -2.42
C GLY A 394 12.79 -7.41 -2.17
N PRO A 395 11.88 -6.91 -1.32
CA PRO A 395 11.79 -5.49 -0.98
C PRO A 395 13.03 -4.97 -0.23
N VAL A 396 13.74 -5.81 0.53
CA VAL A 396 14.99 -5.43 1.18
C VAL A 396 16.05 -5.09 0.13
N LEU A 397 16.24 -5.97 -0.86
CA LEU A 397 17.13 -5.71 -1.98
C LEU A 397 16.66 -4.51 -2.80
N ALA A 398 15.37 -4.43 -3.09
CA ALA A 398 14.77 -3.30 -3.83
C ALA A 398 15.01 -1.96 -3.12
N GLY A 399 14.84 -1.89 -1.79
CA GLY A 399 15.11 -0.70 -0.99
C GLY A 399 16.56 -0.25 -1.08
N TRP A 400 17.51 -1.19 -1.09
CA TRP A 400 18.90 -0.89 -1.32
C TRP A 400 19.16 -0.42 -2.75
N MET A 401 18.65 -1.11 -3.77
CA MET A 401 18.79 -0.73 -5.18
C MET A 401 18.21 0.65 -5.48
N CYS A 402 17.03 0.98 -4.92
CA CYS A 402 16.40 2.29 -5.05
C CYS A 402 17.22 3.43 -4.43
N GLY A 403 18.09 3.12 -3.46
CA GLY A 403 19.04 4.06 -2.88
C GLY A 403 20.30 4.31 -3.74
N THR A 404 20.49 3.55 -4.81
CA THR A 404 21.60 3.67 -5.75
C THR A 404 21.20 4.50 -6.98
N ARG A 405 22.13 4.69 -7.91
CA ARG A 405 21.89 5.39 -9.20
C ARG A 405 20.87 4.66 -10.10
N LEU A 406 20.54 3.41 -9.81
CA LEU A 406 19.47 2.67 -10.52
C LEU A 406 18.11 3.33 -10.34
N GLY A 407 17.85 3.90 -9.15
CA GLY A 407 16.57 4.52 -8.84
C GLY A 407 15.40 3.53 -8.84
N ARG A 408 14.16 4.04 -8.91
CA ARG A 408 12.96 3.21 -8.85
C ARG A 408 12.64 2.55 -10.19
N LYS A 409 12.77 3.28 -11.30
CA LYS A 409 12.44 2.80 -12.64
C LYS A 409 13.21 1.54 -13.03
N TYR A 410 14.53 1.62 -12.97
CA TYR A 410 15.36 0.48 -13.37
C TYR A 410 15.31 -0.66 -12.37
N THR A 411 15.09 -0.40 -11.08
CA THR A 411 14.84 -1.45 -10.07
C THR A 411 13.56 -2.23 -10.41
N MET A 412 12.46 -1.54 -10.76
CA MET A 412 11.23 -2.20 -11.22
C MET A 412 11.45 -2.98 -12.51
N ALA A 413 12.10 -2.38 -13.51
CA ALA A 413 12.35 -3.04 -14.79
C ALA A 413 13.18 -4.32 -14.63
N MET A 414 14.25 -4.28 -13.82
CA MET A 414 15.07 -5.45 -13.51
C MET A 414 14.27 -6.52 -12.76
N GLY A 415 13.52 -6.11 -11.71
CA GLY A 415 12.67 -7.04 -10.97
C GLY A 415 11.66 -7.76 -11.87
N ALA A 416 11.01 -7.03 -12.76
CA ALA A 416 10.04 -7.60 -13.71
C ALA A 416 10.71 -8.55 -14.73
N LEU A 417 11.84 -8.15 -15.32
CA LEU A 417 12.56 -8.98 -16.31
C LEU A 417 13.06 -10.29 -15.72
N VAL A 418 13.67 -10.23 -14.52
CA VAL A 418 14.17 -11.45 -13.87
C VAL A 418 12.99 -12.35 -13.48
N THR A 419 11.91 -11.79 -12.95
CA THR A 419 10.69 -12.55 -12.61
C THR A 419 10.12 -13.25 -13.84
N MET A 420 10.05 -12.58 -14.98
CA MET A 420 9.61 -13.16 -16.26
C MET A 420 10.44 -14.38 -16.65
N VAL A 421 11.78 -14.27 -16.60
CA VAL A 421 12.68 -15.39 -16.94
C VAL A 421 12.40 -16.61 -16.06
N PHE A 422 12.25 -16.39 -14.75
CA PHE A 422 11.96 -17.49 -13.82
C PHE A 422 10.55 -18.06 -13.97
N PHE A 423 9.55 -17.29 -14.39
CA PHE A 423 8.22 -17.83 -14.72
C PHE A 423 8.31 -18.75 -15.95
N PHE A 424 9.03 -18.37 -17.00
CA PHE A 424 9.24 -19.26 -18.15
C PHE A 424 10.02 -20.52 -17.76
N ALA A 425 11.08 -20.38 -16.97
CA ALA A 425 11.86 -21.53 -16.51
C ALA A 425 11.05 -22.47 -15.61
N TYR A 426 10.10 -21.94 -14.81
CA TYR A 426 9.23 -22.72 -13.94
C TYR A 426 8.36 -23.73 -14.68
N THR A 427 8.01 -23.47 -15.95
CA THR A 427 7.23 -24.42 -16.77
C THR A 427 7.98 -25.71 -17.06
N GLN A 428 9.31 -25.72 -16.92
CA GLN A 428 10.19 -26.89 -17.17
C GLN A 428 10.53 -27.69 -15.90
N VAL A 429 9.96 -27.32 -14.75
CA VAL A 429 10.20 -28.00 -13.46
C VAL A 429 9.68 -29.45 -13.51
N ARG A 430 10.55 -30.40 -13.12
CA ARG A 430 10.28 -31.84 -13.15
C ARG A 430 10.38 -32.54 -11.80
N THR A 431 10.96 -31.90 -10.78
CA THR A 431 11.14 -32.49 -9.45
C THR A 431 10.55 -31.60 -8.36
N ALA A 432 10.20 -32.21 -7.22
CA ALA A 432 9.64 -31.48 -6.08
C ALA A 432 10.61 -30.41 -5.53
N ASP A 433 11.92 -30.72 -5.49
CA ASP A 433 12.93 -29.77 -5.00
C ASP A 433 13.09 -28.58 -5.94
N GLN A 434 13.09 -28.83 -7.27
CA GLN A 434 13.08 -27.75 -8.26
C GLN A 434 11.83 -26.88 -8.11
N ASN A 435 10.65 -27.49 -7.89
CA ASN A 435 9.41 -26.75 -7.68
C ASN A 435 9.53 -25.75 -6.53
N VAL A 436 10.05 -26.18 -5.39
CA VAL A 436 10.26 -25.30 -4.22
C VAL A 436 11.30 -24.22 -4.53
N ALA A 437 12.44 -24.58 -5.10
CA ALA A 437 13.51 -23.65 -5.42
C ALA A 437 13.04 -22.53 -6.36
N PHE A 438 12.39 -22.89 -7.48
CA PHE A 438 11.87 -21.90 -8.42
C PHE A 438 10.77 -21.03 -7.83
N THR A 439 9.87 -21.61 -7.01
CA THR A 439 8.83 -20.84 -6.30
C THR A 439 9.44 -19.81 -5.36
N CYS A 440 10.49 -20.17 -4.61
CA CYS A 440 11.23 -19.25 -3.76
C CYS A 440 11.86 -18.10 -4.57
N VAL A 441 12.53 -18.40 -5.68
CA VAL A 441 13.17 -17.39 -6.52
C VAL A 441 12.14 -16.47 -7.17
N ILE A 442 11.04 -17.01 -7.67
CA ILE A 442 9.95 -16.21 -8.25
C ILE A 442 9.40 -15.26 -7.18
N ASN A 443 9.09 -15.75 -5.97
CA ASN A 443 8.56 -14.94 -4.89
C ASN A 443 9.53 -13.82 -4.48
N PHE A 444 10.82 -14.10 -4.42
CA PHE A 444 11.85 -13.11 -4.20
C PHE A 444 11.84 -12.02 -5.28
N CYS A 445 11.91 -12.40 -6.55
CA CYS A 445 12.05 -11.46 -7.67
C CYS A 445 10.79 -10.61 -7.89
N LEU A 446 9.59 -11.22 -7.81
CA LEU A 446 8.35 -10.47 -8.02
C LEU A 446 8.13 -9.39 -6.95
N ASN A 447 8.59 -9.64 -5.71
CA ASN A 447 8.49 -8.67 -4.63
C ASN A 447 9.47 -7.49 -4.79
N ILE A 448 10.52 -7.60 -5.61
CA ILE A 448 11.35 -6.45 -6.01
C ILE A 448 10.51 -5.44 -6.79
N TYR A 449 9.80 -5.90 -7.81
CA TYR A 449 8.92 -5.03 -8.60
C TYR A 449 7.79 -4.44 -7.74
N TYR A 450 7.09 -5.30 -7.00
CA TYR A 450 5.89 -4.93 -6.27
C TYR A 450 6.21 -3.94 -5.14
N GLY A 451 7.24 -4.21 -4.34
CA GLY A 451 7.68 -3.29 -3.28
C GLY A 451 8.14 -1.93 -3.80
N THR A 452 8.78 -1.90 -4.98
CA THR A 452 9.18 -0.64 -5.61
C THR A 452 7.99 0.14 -6.14
N LEU A 453 6.99 -0.52 -6.74
CA LEU A 453 5.77 0.13 -7.25
C LEU A 453 4.96 0.78 -6.11
N TYR A 454 4.88 0.13 -4.93
CA TYR A 454 4.24 0.69 -3.73
C TYR A 454 4.89 2.00 -3.27
N ALA A 455 6.22 2.10 -3.36
CA ALA A 455 6.94 3.32 -3.02
C ALA A 455 6.81 4.39 -4.12
N TYR A 456 6.96 4.00 -5.37
CA TYR A 456 6.94 4.89 -6.53
C TYR A 456 5.61 5.64 -6.66
N THR A 457 4.49 4.95 -6.45
CA THR A 457 3.16 5.53 -6.64
C THR A 457 2.93 6.78 -5.80
N PRO A 458 3.05 6.75 -4.45
CA PRO A 458 2.82 7.94 -3.64
C PRO A 458 3.95 8.98 -3.74
N GLU A 459 5.17 8.58 -4.14
CA GLU A 459 6.28 9.52 -4.34
C GLU A 459 6.05 10.43 -5.55
N VAL A 460 5.43 9.92 -6.62
CA VAL A 460 5.24 10.65 -7.87
C VAL A 460 3.91 11.40 -7.92
N LEU A 461 2.89 10.94 -7.19
CA LEU A 461 1.59 11.60 -7.18
C LEU A 461 1.62 12.90 -6.36
N PRO A 462 0.99 14.01 -6.86
CA PRO A 462 0.90 15.27 -6.13
C PRO A 462 0.27 15.10 -4.75
N SER A 463 0.80 15.78 -3.74
CA SER A 463 0.32 15.67 -2.35
C SER A 463 -1.18 15.97 -2.21
N ALA A 464 -1.69 16.99 -2.92
CA ALA A 464 -3.10 17.36 -2.90
C ALA A 464 -4.06 16.29 -3.48
N HIS A 465 -3.57 15.38 -4.32
CA HIS A 465 -4.36 14.36 -5.02
C HIS A 465 -3.85 12.93 -4.76
N ARG A 466 -2.84 12.79 -3.90
CA ARG A 466 -2.13 11.53 -3.62
C ARG A 466 -3.07 10.46 -3.06
N GLY A 467 -3.93 10.82 -2.11
CA GLY A 467 -4.90 9.89 -1.52
C GLY A 467 -5.83 9.29 -2.57
N THR A 468 -6.44 10.14 -3.38
CA THR A 468 -7.34 9.71 -4.48
C THR A 468 -6.59 8.90 -5.53
N GLY A 469 -5.43 9.38 -5.99
CA GLY A 469 -4.65 8.70 -7.03
C GLY A 469 -4.14 7.33 -6.60
N ASN A 470 -3.66 7.21 -5.37
CA ASN A 470 -3.22 5.94 -4.78
C ASN A 470 -4.41 5.00 -4.50
N GLY A 471 -5.52 5.55 -4.00
CA GLY A 471 -6.75 4.78 -3.78
C GLY A 471 -7.31 4.17 -5.07
N ILE A 472 -7.33 4.93 -6.18
CA ILE A 472 -7.75 4.42 -7.49
C ILE A 472 -6.77 3.34 -8.00
N ALA A 473 -5.46 3.56 -7.86
CA ALA A 473 -4.44 2.57 -8.24
C ALA A 473 -4.64 1.23 -7.52
N ILE A 474 -4.81 1.28 -6.20
CA ILE A 474 -5.09 0.10 -5.38
C ILE A 474 -6.47 -0.48 -5.72
N GLY A 475 -7.47 0.36 -6.01
CA GLY A 475 -8.79 -0.08 -6.48
C GLY A 475 -8.69 -0.94 -7.76
N TRP A 476 -7.94 -0.51 -8.76
CA TRP A 476 -7.67 -1.30 -9.96
C TRP A 476 -6.99 -2.64 -9.66
N ASN A 477 -6.03 -2.63 -8.74
CA ASN A 477 -5.39 -3.87 -8.27
C ASN A 477 -6.43 -4.84 -7.68
N ARG A 478 -7.35 -4.37 -6.85
CA ARG A 478 -8.39 -5.21 -6.23
C ARG A 478 -9.41 -5.73 -7.24
N ILE A 479 -9.81 -4.92 -8.22
CA ILE A 479 -10.67 -5.35 -9.33
C ILE A 479 -10.01 -6.50 -10.10
N MET A 480 -8.73 -6.37 -10.42
CA MET A 480 -8.00 -7.43 -11.12
C MET A 480 -7.77 -8.67 -10.25
N GLY A 481 -7.72 -8.52 -8.93
CA GLY A 481 -7.77 -9.64 -8.00
C GLY A 481 -9.07 -10.44 -8.08
N ILE A 482 -10.23 -9.77 -8.23
CA ILE A 482 -11.52 -10.43 -8.52
C ILE A 482 -11.45 -11.16 -9.87
N VAL A 483 -10.96 -10.50 -10.90
CA VAL A 483 -10.78 -11.10 -12.24
C VAL A 483 -9.89 -12.34 -12.18
N SER A 484 -8.81 -12.30 -11.38
CA SER A 484 -7.91 -13.46 -11.20
C SER A 484 -8.65 -14.67 -10.61
N ALA A 485 -9.55 -14.45 -9.65
CA ALA A 485 -10.37 -15.51 -9.05
C ALA A 485 -11.36 -16.11 -10.06
N VAL A 486 -11.94 -15.28 -10.93
CA VAL A 486 -12.80 -15.74 -12.03
C VAL A 486 -11.99 -16.57 -13.04
N ILE A 487 -10.81 -16.09 -13.44
CA ILE A 487 -9.91 -16.83 -14.34
C ILE A 487 -9.54 -18.18 -13.73
N ALA A 488 -9.18 -18.22 -12.44
CA ALA A 488 -8.84 -19.46 -11.75
C ALA A 488 -10.03 -20.44 -11.61
N THR A 489 -11.26 -19.95 -11.71
CA THR A 489 -12.47 -20.82 -11.72
C THR A 489 -12.67 -21.47 -13.09
N VAL A 490 -12.33 -20.77 -14.17
CA VAL A 490 -12.54 -21.23 -15.55
C VAL A 490 -11.31 -21.95 -16.10
N ALA A 491 -10.11 -21.47 -15.75
CA ALA A 491 -8.86 -22.08 -16.19
C ALA A 491 -8.47 -23.22 -15.24
N ASP A 492 -8.00 -24.33 -15.83
CA ASP A 492 -7.40 -25.40 -15.03
C ASP A 492 -6.08 -24.92 -14.41
N THR A 493 -6.12 -24.67 -13.10
CA THR A 493 -4.95 -24.22 -12.33
C THR A 493 -3.85 -25.28 -12.19
N GLY A 494 -4.14 -26.53 -12.52
CA GLY A 494 -3.14 -27.63 -12.62
C GLY A 494 -2.25 -27.53 -13.87
N THR A 495 -2.62 -26.70 -14.85
CA THR A 495 -1.86 -26.51 -16.11
C THR A 495 -0.82 -25.39 -15.99
N ALA A 496 0.08 -25.28 -17.00
CA ALA A 496 1.05 -24.19 -17.07
C ALA A 496 0.46 -22.85 -17.59
N VAL A 497 -0.81 -22.82 -18.00
CA VAL A 497 -1.45 -21.64 -18.60
C VAL A 497 -1.41 -20.40 -17.70
N PRO A 498 -1.77 -20.46 -16.41
CA PRO A 498 -1.68 -19.29 -15.53
C PRO A 498 -0.24 -18.75 -15.39
N ILE A 499 0.76 -19.63 -15.44
CA ILE A 499 2.17 -19.25 -15.34
C ILE A 499 2.62 -18.49 -16.59
N TYR A 500 2.20 -18.92 -17.79
CA TYR A 500 2.47 -18.20 -19.04
C TYR A 500 1.79 -16.82 -19.05
N ILE A 501 0.57 -16.71 -18.54
CA ILE A 501 -0.12 -15.42 -18.38
C ILE A 501 0.71 -14.51 -17.47
N CYS A 502 1.13 -14.99 -16.30
CA CYS A 502 1.98 -14.22 -15.39
C CYS A 502 3.28 -13.76 -16.09
N ALA A 503 3.97 -14.64 -16.80
CA ALA A 503 5.19 -14.29 -17.52
C ALA A 503 4.97 -13.17 -18.55
N ALA A 504 3.89 -13.26 -19.34
CA ALA A 504 3.54 -12.23 -20.33
C ALA A 504 3.22 -10.87 -19.69
N LEU A 505 2.51 -10.87 -18.55
CA LEU A 505 2.20 -9.64 -17.80
C LEU A 505 3.49 -8.98 -17.29
N TYR A 506 4.49 -9.75 -16.84
CA TYR A 506 5.77 -9.20 -16.39
C TYR A 506 6.61 -8.62 -17.53
N VAL A 507 6.48 -9.13 -18.77
CA VAL A 507 7.07 -8.47 -19.96
C VAL A 507 6.53 -7.06 -20.15
N LEU A 508 5.19 -6.93 -20.08
CA LEU A 508 4.53 -5.62 -20.22
C LEU A 508 4.93 -4.67 -19.10
N MET A 509 4.96 -5.16 -17.86
CA MET A 509 5.34 -4.36 -16.69
C MET A 509 6.79 -3.88 -16.77
N ALA A 510 7.72 -4.70 -17.27
CA ALA A 510 9.10 -4.29 -17.50
C ALA A 510 9.20 -3.15 -18.51
N GLY A 511 8.46 -3.23 -19.63
CA GLY A 511 8.37 -2.18 -20.64
C GLY A 511 7.82 -0.87 -20.05
N ILE A 512 6.72 -0.94 -19.30
CA ILE A 512 6.11 0.24 -18.64
C ILE A 512 7.10 0.88 -17.67
N ALA A 513 7.82 0.10 -16.86
CA ALA A 513 8.77 0.61 -15.89
C ALA A 513 9.87 1.47 -16.53
N VAL A 514 10.36 1.10 -17.70
CA VAL A 514 11.35 1.87 -18.46
C VAL A 514 10.77 3.18 -18.99
N VAL A 515 9.50 3.18 -19.40
CA VAL A 515 8.83 4.34 -20.03
C VAL A 515 8.36 5.38 -19.02
N PHE A 516 8.33 5.11 -17.72
CA PHE A 516 7.89 6.10 -16.72
C PHE A 516 8.58 7.45 -16.91
N PRO A 517 7.83 8.58 -16.93
CA PRO A 517 8.39 9.92 -17.21
C PRO A 517 9.17 10.52 -16.06
N PHE A 518 8.93 10.06 -14.82
CA PHE A 518 9.56 10.60 -13.61
C PHE A 518 10.45 9.58 -12.93
N GLU A 519 11.62 10.04 -12.43
CA GLU A 519 12.49 9.27 -11.53
C GLU A 519 12.63 10.04 -10.22
N PRO A 520 12.10 9.48 -9.11
CA PRO A 520 12.12 10.15 -7.80
C PRO A 520 13.50 10.19 -7.12
N TYR A 521 14.48 9.46 -7.64
CA TYR A 521 15.82 9.39 -7.01
C TYR A 521 16.42 10.77 -6.77
N GLY A 522 16.71 11.08 -5.51
CA GLY A 522 17.32 12.35 -5.11
C GLY A 522 16.41 13.57 -5.21
N ARG A 523 15.11 13.40 -5.47
CA ARG A 523 14.12 14.48 -5.56
C ARG A 523 13.13 14.42 -4.40
N ARG A 524 12.55 15.58 -4.04
CA ARG A 524 11.52 15.67 -2.99
C ARG A 524 10.16 15.27 -3.57
N SER A 525 9.37 14.51 -2.79
CA SER A 525 7.97 14.29 -3.11
C SER A 525 7.18 15.57 -2.84
N SER A 526 6.53 16.10 -3.84
CA SER A 526 5.67 17.29 -3.76
C SER A 526 4.42 17.02 -2.93
#